data_35b051850c73371c753986ef416ba1c3
#
_entry.id   35b051850c73371c753986ef416ba1c3
#
_cell.length_a   1.000
_cell.length_b   1.000
_cell.length_c   1.000
_cell.angle_alpha   90.00
_cell.angle_beta   90.00
_cell.angle_gamma   90.00
#
_symmetry.space_group_name_H-M   'P 1'
#
loop_
_entity.id
_entity.type
_entity.pdbx_description
1 polymer ?
#
loop_
_entity_poly.entity_id
_entity_poly.type
_entity_poly.pdbx_seq_one_letter_code
_entity_poly.pdbx_strand_id
1 'polypeptide(L)'
;GIPVMGHVGLTPQTAEQLGGFKVQGKDADSARKIIQNARDLQSAGCFSIVLECIPDKIAQIITEQLSMPSIGIGAGVHCDGQVLVTPDLLGLFDRYRPKFAKQYLDLGPLIVNALKQYRVEVSGGQFPDAKHSFKMTKEEADKLKGIF
;
A
#
# COMPACT_ATOMS: atom_id res chain seq x y z
N GLY A 1 -13.73 -19.78 -14.75
CA GLY A 1 -14.17 -18.49 -14.28
C GLY A 1 -13.03 -17.67 -13.68
N ILE A 2 -13.22 -16.37 -13.61
CA ILE A 2 -12.29 -15.47 -12.93
C ILE A 2 -12.66 -15.44 -11.44
N PRO A 3 -11.74 -15.75 -10.50
CA PRO A 3 -12.03 -15.61 -9.08
C PRO A 3 -12.18 -14.12 -8.73
N VAL A 4 -13.26 -13.77 -8.00
CA VAL A 4 -13.58 -12.39 -7.62
C VAL A 4 -13.46 -12.21 -6.12
N MET A 5 -12.74 -11.19 -5.69
CA MET A 5 -12.72 -10.70 -4.31
C MET A 5 -13.69 -9.53 -4.16
N GLY A 6 -14.60 -9.62 -3.20
CA GLY A 6 -15.55 -8.55 -2.89
C GLY A 6 -14.89 -7.38 -2.15
N HIS A 7 -15.56 -6.22 -2.12
CA HIS A 7 -15.10 -5.05 -1.39
C HIS A 7 -16.30 -4.25 -0.89
N VAL A 8 -16.37 -3.96 0.40
CA VAL A 8 -17.42 -3.12 1.00
C VAL A 8 -16.83 -2.07 1.94
N GLY A 9 -17.62 -1.08 2.26
CA GLY A 9 -17.22 0.09 3.03
C GLY A 9 -16.76 1.23 2.13
N LEU A 10 -15.62 1.81 2.39
CA LEU A 10 -15.01 2.81 1.50
C LEU A 10 -14.42 2.09 0.30
N THR A 11 -14.90 2.43 -0.89
CA THR A 11 -14.32 1.98 -2.16
C THR A 11 -13.61 3.16 -2.81
N PRO A 12 -12.26 3.16 -2.90
CA PRO A 12 -11.50 4.32 -3.36
C PRO A 12 -11.93 4.85 -4.73
N GLN A 13 -12.33 3.95 -5.64
CA GLN A 13 -12.80 4.31 -6.99
C GLN A 13 -14.10 5.13 -6.99
N THR A 14 -14.91 5.01 -5.94
CA THR A 14 -16.19 5.70 -5.78
C THR A 14 -16.19 6.65 -4.58
N ALA A 15 -15.03 6.96 -4.02
CA ALA A 15 -14.89 7.77 -2.81
C ALA A 15 -15.57 9.14 -2.93
N GLU A 16 -15.54 9.79 -4.10
CA GLU A 16 -16.24 11.06 -4.34
C GLU A 16 -17.76 10.93 -4.16
N GLN A 17 -18.35 9.85 -4.65
CA GLN A 17 -19.78 9.56 -4.51
C GLN A 17 -20.16 9.27 -3.05
N LEU A 18 -19.20 8.78 -2.25
CA LEU A 18 -19.36 8.48 -0.83
C LEU A 18 -19.05 9.70 0.08
N GLY A 19 -18.84 10.87 -0.51
CA GLY A 19 -18.53 12.12 0.20
C GLY A 19 -17.09 12.23 0.66
N GLY A 20 -16.16 11.59 -0.04
CA GLY A 20 -14.71 11.58 0.21
C GLY A 20 -14.26 10.36 1.06
N PHE A 21 -13.01 10.41 1.48
CA PHE A 21 -12.38 9.34 2.29
C PHE A 21 -12.89 9.37 3.74
N LYS A 22 -14.10 8.86 3.97
CA LYS A 22 -14.78 8.85 5.26
C LYS A 22 -15.15 7.42 5.68
N VAL A 23 -15.18 7.20 6.99
CA VAL A 23 -15.69 5.94 7.57
C VAL A 23 -17.14 5.74 7.16
N GLN A 24 -17.45 4.60 6.59
CA GLN A 24 -18.78 4.18 6.15
C GLN A 24 -19.49 3.37 7.23
N GLY A 25 -20.83 3.39 7.26
CA GLY A 25 -21.59 2.57 8.21
C GLY A 25 -21.65 3.13 9.63
N LYS A 26 -21.61 4.45 9.81
CA LYS A 26 -21.66 5.07 11.16
C LYS A 26 -23.04 5.06 11.82
N ASP A 27 -24.09 4.91 11.06
CA ASP A 27 -25.46 4.78 11.53
C ASP A 27 -26.01 3.37 11.25
N ALA A 28 -27.11 3.03 11.91
CA ALA A 28 -27.67 1.67 11.85
C ALA A 28 -28.15 1.29 10.46
N ASP A 29 -28.64 2.23 9.65
CA ASP A 29 -29.17 1.91 8.32
C ASP A 29 -28.04 1.70 7.31
N SER A 30 -27.04 2.56 7.30
CA SER A 30 -25.84 2.37 6.50
C SER A 30 -25.06 1.10 6.92
N ALA A 31 -25.02 0.78 8.23
CA ALA A 31 -24.42 -0.45 8.72
C ALA A 31 -25.14 -1.70 8.20
N ARG A 32 -26.49 -1.75 8.27
CA ARG A 32 -27.29 -2.85 7.73
C ARG A 32 -27.05 -3.05 6.24
N LYS A 33 -26.96 -1.95 5.49
CA LYS A 33 -26.70 -2.00 4.05
C LYS A 33 -25.32 -2.61 3.75
N ILE A 34 -24.28 -2.25 4.50
CA ILE A 34 -22.93 -2.81 4.34
C ILE A 34 -22.93 -4.31 4.64
N ILE A 35 -23.57 -4.73 5.74
CA ILE A 35 -23.71 -6.15 6.10
C ILE A 35 -24.46 -6.92 5.02
N GLN A 36 -25.55 -6.37 4.49
CA GLN A 36 -26.30 -7.01 3.41
C GLN A 36 -25.47 -7.13 2.14
N ASN A 37 -24.80 -6.07 1.71
CA ASN A 37 -23.91 -6.10 0.56
C ASN A 37 -22.82 -7.18 0.69
N ALA A 38 -22.26 -7.37 1.89
CA ALA A 38 -21.26 -8.41 2.13
C ALA A 38 -21.84 -9.83 1.94
N ARG A 39 -23.07 -10.07 2.40
CA ARG A 39 -23.80 -11.32 2.17
C ARG A 39 -24.12 -11.56 0.69
N ASP A 40 -24.53 -10.50 -0.01
CA ASP A 40 -24.84 -10.56 -1.44
C ASP A 40 -23.60 -10.92 -2.26
N LEU A 41 -22.43 -10.34 -1.91
CA LEU A 41 -21.15 -10.69 -2.55
C LEU A 41 -20.75 -12.15 -2.31
N GLN A 42 -20.95 -12.67 -1.10
CA GLN A 42 -20.75 -14.10 -0.84
C GLN A 42 -21.69 -14.96 -1.68
N SER A 43 -22.96 -14.60 -1.72
CA SER A 43 -23.98 -15.32 -2.51
C SER A 43 -23.70 -15.28 -4.00
N ALA A 44 -23.07 -14.20 -4.48
CA ALA A 44 -22.60 -14.06 -5.86
C ALA A 44 -21.33 -14.87 -6.18
N GLY A 45 -20.72 -15.54 -5.19
CA GLY A 45 -19.58 -16.43 -5.37
C GLY A 45 -18.22 -15.76 -5.21
N CYS A 46 -18.13 -14.62 -4.51
CA CYS A 46 -16.83 -14.07 -4.14
C CYS A 46 -16.09 -15.05 -3.21
N PHE A 47 -14.78 -15.22 -3.42
CA PHE A 47 -13.96 -16.14 -2.61
C PHE A 47 -13.42 -15.48 -1.35
N SER A 48 -13.42 -14.16 -1.25
CA SER A 48 -12.96 -13.35 -0.12
C SER A 48 -13.57 -11.96 -0.20
N ILE A 49 -13.49 -11.18 0.90
CA ILE A 49 -13.99 -9.81 0.94
C ILE A 49 -13.04 -8.87 1.66
N VAL A 50 -12.85 -7.67 1.10
CA VAL A 50 -12.17 -6.55 1.76
C VAL A 50 -13.20 -5.70 2.50
N LEU A 51 -12.91 -5.39 3.76
CA LEU A 51 -13.69 -4.50 4.62
C LEU A 51 -12.85 -3.24 4.87
N GLU A 52 -13.22 -2.11 4.23
CA GLU A 52 -12.42 -0.89 4.29
C GLU A 52 -13.16 0.26 4.98
N CYS A 53 -12.48 0.89 5.95
CA CYS A 53 -12.96 2.10 6.65
C CYS A 53 -14.40 1.96 7.17
N ILE A 54 -14.69 0.89 7.90
CA ILE A 54 -15.97 0.64 8.60
C ILE A 54 -15.72 0.50 10.10
N PRO A 55 -16.73 0.73 10.97
CA PRO A 55 -16.62 0.45 12.39
C PRO A 55 -16.29 -1.03 12.66
N ASP A 56 -15.44 -1.26 13.64
CA ASP A 56 -14.96 -2.58 14.07
C ASP A 56 -16.09 -3.57 14.40
N LYS A 57 -17.18 -3.07 15.02
CA LYS A 57 -18.36 -3.87 15.32
C LYS A 57 -19.07 -4.40 14.08
N ILE A 58 -19.10 -3.62 12.99
CA ILE A 58 -19.67 -4.06 11.70
C ILE A 58 -18.77 -5.14 11.08
N ALA A 59 -17.47 -4.92 11.10
CA ALA A 59 -16.50 -5.89 10.60
C ALA A 59 -16.60 -7.21 11.36
N GLN A 60 -16.75 -7.17 12.70
CA GLN A 60 -16.99 -8.34 13.53
C GLN A 60 -18.23 -9.11 13.08
N ILE A 61 -19.36 -8.42 12.94
CA ILE A 61 -20.63 -9.05 12.53
C ILE A 61 -20.49 -9.70 11.15
N ILE A 62 -19.84 -9.03 10.21
CA ILE A 62 -19.63 -9.56 8.86
C ILE A 62 -18.75 -10.81 8.92
N THR A 63 -17.61 -10.75 9.60
CA THR A 63 -16.67 -11.88 9.70
C THR A 63 -17.30 -13.09 10.37
N GLU A 64 -18.08 -12.89 11.44
CA GLU A 64 -18.78 -13.99 12.13
C GLU A 64 -19.90 -14.64 11.30
N GLN A 65 -20.46 -13.94 10.33
CA GLN A 65 -21.61 -14.40 9.53
C GLN A 65 -21.23 -14.98 8.17
N LEU A 66 -20.06 -14.62 7.63
CA LEU A 66 -19.62 -15.10 6.33
C LEU A 66 -18.74 -16.35 6.49
N SER A 67 -18.78 -17.21 5.47
CA SER A 67 -17.89 -18.38 5.37
C SER A 67 -16.65 -18.10 4.53
N MET A 68 -16.64 -17.00 3.76
CA MET A 68 -15.48 -16.57 3.01
C MET A 68 -14.56 -15.69 3.87
N PRO A 69 -13.22 -15.75 3.69
CA PRO A 69 -12.27 -14.94 4.44
C PRO A 69 -12.50 -13.44 4.27
N SER A 70 -12.39 -12.70 5.39
CA SER A 70 -12.46 -11.24 5.46
C SER A 70 -11.07 -10.62 5.63
N ILE A 71 -10.76 -9.55 4.90
CA ILE A 71 -9.52 -8.80 4.99
C ILE A 71 -9.83 -7.35 5.35
N GLY A 72 -9.36 -6.92 6.53
CA GLY A 72 -9.63 -5.59 7.05
C GLY A 72 -8.56 -4.57 6.67
N ILE A 73 -9.00 -3.35 6.37
CA ILE A 73 -8.19 -2.16 6.31
C ILE A 73 -8.96 -0.99 6.92
N GLY A 74 -8.57 -0.58 8.13
CA GLY A 74 -9.35 0.40 8.89
C GLY A 74 -10.73 -0.13 9.34
N ALA A 75 -10.83 -1.43 9.61
CA ALA A 75 -12.05 -2.12 10.01
C ALA A 75 -11.95 -2.81 11.40
N GLY A 76 -10.90 -2.51 12.17
CA GLY A 76 -10.65 -3.13 13.47
C GLY A 76 -10.00 -4.51 13.38
N VAL A 77 -9.95 -5.23 14.51
CA VAL A 77 -9.14 -6.45 14.67
C VAL A 77 -9.87 -7.75 14.32
N HIS A 78 -11.18 -7.69 14.05
CA HIS A 78 -12.03 -8.89 13.98
C HIS A 78 -12.04 -9.59 12.62
N CYS A 79 -11.33 -9.06 11.61
CA CYS A 79 -11.20 -9.71 10.31
C CYS A 79 -10.18 -10.85 10.37
N ASP A 80 -10.33 -11.85 9.48
CA ASP A 80 -9.42 -12.99 9.38
C ASP A 80 -8.00 -12.59 8.95
N GLY A 81 -7.89 -11.52 8.16
CA GLY A 81 -6.61 -10.92 7.74
C GLY A 81 -6.64 -9.41 7.79
N GLN A 82 -5.45 -8.80 7.70
CA GLN A 82 -5.27 -7.35 7.68
C GLN A 82 -4.36 -6.95 6.52
N VAL A 83 -4.63 -5.81 5.91
CA VAL A 83 -3.77 -5.20 4.89
C VAL A 83 -3.52 -3.74 5.23
N LEU A 84 -2.33 -3.24 4.91
CA LEU A 84 -1.99 -1.82 4.91
C LEU A 84 -1.26 -1.48 3.61
N VAL A 85 -1.46 -0.25 3.14
CA VAL A 85 -0.74 0.28 1.98
C VAL A 85 0.74 0.44 2.36
N THR A 86 1.64 -0.17 1.59
CA THR A 86 3.07 -0.17 1.88
C THR A 86 3.67 1.23 2.11
N PRO A 87 3.35 2.26 1.32
CA PRO A 87 3.77 3.63 1.61
C PRO A 87 3.36 4.16 2.97
N ASP A 88 2.15 3.85 3.44
CA ASP A 88 1.69 4.27 4.77
C ASP A 88 2.42 3.52 5.88
N LEU A 89 2.61 2.20 5.69
CA LEU A 89 3.29 1.32 6.63
C LEU A 89 4.77 1.71 6.81
N LEU A 90 5.44 2.11 5.72
CA LEU A 90 6.87 2.43 5.70
C LEU A 90 7.16 3.93 5.81
N GLY A 91 6.16 4.80 5.84
CA GLY A 91 6.37 6.24 5.93
C GLY A 91 7.04 6.83 4.69
N LEU A 92 6.56 6.46 3.50
CA LEU A 92 7.07 7.01 2.24
C LEU A 92 6.41 8.34 1.86
N PHE A 93 5.24 8.64 2.43
CA PHE A 93 4.51 9.89 2.23
C PHE A 93 4.56 10.75 3.49
N ASP A 94 4.77 12.05 3.30
CA ASP A 94 4.87 13.06 4.35
C ASP A 94 3.57 13.89 4.53
N ARG A 95 2.54 13.68 3.68
CA ARG A 95 1.35 14.54 3.65
C ARG A 95 0.25 14.07 4.59
N TYR A 96 -0.55 13.11 4.14
CA TYR A 96 -1.71 12.63 4.89
C TYR A 96 -1.58 11.12 5.16
N ARG A 97 -1.77 10.75 6.42
CA ARG A 97 -1.81 9.35 6.84
C ARG A 97 -3.19 9.07 7.48
N PRO A 98 -3.90 8.05 7.00
CA PRO A 98 -5.17 7.63 7.61
C PRO A 98 -4.97 7.25 9.08
N LYS A 99 -5.97 7.54 9.93
CA LYS A 99 -5.92 7.22 11.36
C LYS A 99 -5.63 5.74 11.64
N PHE A 100 -6.11 4.85 10.79
CA PHE A 100 -5.93 3.39 10.95
C PHE A 100 -4.56 2.90 10.48
N ALA A 101 -3.82 3.69 9.73
CA ALA A 101 -2.51 3.29 9.22
C ALA A 101 -1.43 3.52 10.27
N LYS A 102 -1.02 2.44 10.93
CA LYS A 102 0.14 2.45 11.83
C LYS A 102 1.42 2.47 11.00
N GLN A 103 2.23 3.49 11.22
CA GLN A 103 3.56 3.57 10.62
C GLN A 103 4.56 2.76 11.45
N TYR A 104 5.30 1.88 10.79
CA TYR A 104 6.32 1.03 11.42
C TYR A 104 7.74 1.53 11.16
N LEU A 105 7.93 2.35 10.10
CA LEU A 105 9.21 2.93 9.74
C LEU A 105 8.97 4.30 9.09
N ASP A 106 9.90 5.23 9.28
CA ASP A 106 9.94 6.54 8.60
C ASP A 106 11.04 6.52 7.53
N LEU A 107 10.74 5.91 6.39
CA LEU A 107 11.70 5.64 5.33
C LEU A 107 11.89 6.85 4.39
N GLY A 108 10.92 7.73 4.27
CA GLY A 108 10.97 8.89 3.39
C GLY A 108 12.21 9.77 3.58
N PRO A 109 12.50 10.25 4.79
CA PRO A 109 13.70 11.04 5.05
C PRO A 109 15.03 10.30 4.76
N LEU A 110 15.08 8.99 5.02
CA LEU A 110 16.26 8.16 4.76
C LEU A 110 16.54 8.07 3.25
N ILE A 111 15.49 7.85 2.44
CA ILE A 111 15.60 7.83 0.98
C ILE A 111 16.07 9.20 0.45
N VAL A 112 15.45 10.28 0.93
CA VAL A 112 15.82 11.64 0.51
C VAL A 112 17.29 11.94 0.84
N ASN A 113 17.76 11.54 2.02
CA ASN A 113 19.15 11.74 2.42
C ASN A 113 20.12 10.91 1.57
N ALA A 114 19.79 9.65 1.28
CA ALA A 114 20.61 8.81 0.39
C ALA A 114 20.71 9.41 -1.02
N LEU A 115 19.61 9.90 -1.58
CA LEU A 115 19.60 10.56 -2.89
C LEU A 115 20.38 11.89 -2.90
N LYS A 116 20.32 12.67 -1.80
CA LYS A 116 21.14 13.88 -1.65
C LYS A 116 22.63 13.55 -1.61
N GLN A 117 23.02 12.52 -0.87
CA GLN A 117 24.40 12.06 -0.80
C GLN A 117 24.89 11.62 -2.18
N TYR A 118 24.16 10.75 -2.86
CA TYR A 118 24.46 10.34 -4.24
C TYR A 118 24.69 11.54 -5.16
N ARG A 119 23.81 12.53 -5.13
CA ARG A 119 23.95 13.75 -5.94
C ARG A 119 25.24 14.49 -5.61
N VAL A 120 25.59 14.63 -4.32
CA VAL A 120 26.82 15.34 -3.91
C VAL A 120 28.04 14.58 -4.39
N GLU A 121 28.10 13.28 -4.22
CA GLU A 121 29.23 12.43 -4.64
C GLU A 121 29.43 12.46 -6.16
N VAL A 122 28.35 12.38 -6.95
CA VAL A 122 28.41 12.48 -8.41
C VAL A 122 28.89 13.87 -8.84
N SER A 123 28.31 14.94 -8.27
CA SER A 123 28.70 16.31 -8.60
C SER A 123 30.13 16.65 -8.18
N GLY A 124 30.61 16.02 -7.11
CA GLY A 124 31.98 16.18 -6.61
C GLY A 124 33.00 15.22 -7.25
N GLY A 125 32.60 14.38 -8.21
CA GLY A 125 33.48 13.38 -8.84
C GLY A 125 33.95 12.26 -7.90
N GLN A 126 33.26 12.04 -6.79
CA GLN A 126 33.55 10.98 -5.81
C GLN A 126 32.90 9.65 -6.19
N PHE A 127 31.83 9.71 -6.97
CA PHE A 127 31.16 8.54 -7.52
C PHE A 127 31.03 8.68 -9.05
N PRO A 128 31.27 7.61 -9.85
CA PRO A 128 31.77 6.31 -9.43
C PRO A 128 33.27 6.32 -9.05
N ASP A 129 33.61 5.57 -8.00
CA ASP A 129 35.00 5.35 -7.59
C ASP A 129 35.63 4.15 -8.34
N ALA A 130 36.87 3.80 -7.98
CA ALA A 130 37.59 2.70 -8.60
C ALA A 130 36.93 1.31 -8.38
N LYS A 131 36.11 1.14 -7.32
CA LYS A 131 35.38 -0.11 -7.04
C LYS A 131 34.12 -0.22 -7.90
N HIS A 132 33.55 0.91 -8.28
CA HIS A 132 32.34 1.01 -9.08
C HIS A 132 32.63 1.32 -10.55
N SER A 133 33.89 1.13 -11.01
CA SER A 133 34.33 1.38 -12.37
C SER A 133 34.98 0.15 -12.98
N PHE A 134 34.66 -0.11 -14.24
CA PHE A 134 35.35 -1.15 -15.00
C PHE A 134 36.63 -0.59 -15.62
N LYS A 135 37.70 -1.36 -15.55
CA LYS A 135 38.99 -0.99 -16.13
C LYS A 135 39.33 -1.92 -17.29
N MET A 136 39.86 -1.35 -18.33
CA MET A 136 40.47 -2.08 -19.43
C MET A 136 41.85 -2.59 -19.01
N THR A 137 42.30 -3.71 -19.55
CA THR A 137 43.70 -4.13 -19.39
C THR A 137 44.63 -3.11 -19.98
N LYS A 138 45.88 -3.04 -19.45
CA LYS A 138 46.86 -2.06 -19.95
C LYS A 138 47.17 -2.28 -21.44
N GLU A 139 47.25 -3.52 -21.87
CA GLU A 139 47.53 -3.91 -23.27
C GLU A 139 46.44 -3.38 -24.23
N GLU A 140 45.16 -3.53 -23.84
CA GLU A 140 44.04 -3.05 -24.65
C GLU A 140 43.92 -1.52 -24.62
N ALA A 141 44.22 -0.92 -23.48
CA ALA A 141 44.23 0.55 -23.35
C ALA A 141 45.34 1.20 -24.21
N ASP A 142 46.52 0.54 -24.30
CA ASP A 142 47.64 1.02 -25.11
C ASP A 142 47.32 1.00 -26.61
N LYS A 143 46.48 0.09 -27.10
CA LYS A 143 45.99 0.05 -28.49
C LYS A 143 45.12 1.24 -28.87
N LEU A 144 44.54 1.94 -27.89
CA LEU A 144 43.70 3.11 -28.12
C LEU A 144 44.50 4.42 -28.18
N LYS A 145 45.79 4.38 -27.86
CA LYS A 145 46.67 5.55 -27.96
C LYS A 145 46.79 5.99 -29.43
N GLY A 146 46.36 7.20 -29.74
CA GLY A 146 46.39 7.77 -31.07
C GLY A 146 45.10 7.70 -31.88
N ILE A 147 43.99 7.21 -31.25
CA ILE A 147 42.66 7.22 -31.87
C ILE A 147 41.98 8.60 -31.70
N PHE A 148 42.45 9.44 -30.76
CA PHE A 148 41.96 10.80 -30.47
C PHE A 148 43.06 11.79 -30.59
#